data_31f8ab4dff7b4af0cb237f8fdc835b74
#
_entry.id   31f8ab4dff7b4af0cb237f8fdc835b74
#
_cell.length_a   1.000
_cell.length_b   1.000
_cell.length_c   1.000
_cell.angle_alpha   90.00
_cell.angle_beta   90.00
_cell.angle_gamma   90.00
#
_symmetry.space_group_name_H-M   'P 1'
#
loop_
_entity.id
_entity.type
_entity.pdbx_description
1 polymer ?
#
loop_
_entity_poly.entity_id
_entity_poly.type
_entity_poly.pdbx_seq_one_letter_code
_entity_poly.pdbx_strand_id
1 'polypeptide(L)'
;MNSEDRPLVEHDPSQSDMMQEMCLVVDRKDNMTRAESKLTCHYGEGTRHRAFSVFLFDESNRMLIQKRASEKITFPGIWANSCCSHPLDIDGENGDPIMGVVAAARRKLEQELGIPSSITEGWTFHHMGRLEYSCRWDDEWIEREIDHVLLARADVEVNPNENEISDIIWSDHSQIQRMMDGEGEWAVSYTHLTLPTNREV
;
A
#
# COMPACT_ATOMS: atom_id res chain seq x y z
N MET A 1 6.67 28.37 -10.41
CA MET A 1 6.00 27.08 -10.21
C MET A 1 6.36 26.22 -11.40
N ASN A 2 7.10 25.15 -11.19
CA ASN A 2 7.46 24.21 -12.24
C ASN A 2 6.19 23.50 -12.76
N SER A 3 6.19 23.09 -14.03
CA SER A 3 5.07 22.35 -14.64
C SER A 3 4.80 20.99 -13.96
N GLU A 4 5.74 20.52 -13.14
CA GLU A 4 5.69 19.27 -12.39
C GLU A 4 4.85 19.37 -11.10
N ASP A 5 4.59 20.57 -10.57
CA ASP A 5 3.84 20.79 -9.33
C ASP A 5 2.32 20.98 -9.54
N ARG A 6 1.86 21.08 -10.80
CA ARG A 6 0.44 21.34 -11.11
C ARG A 6 -0.55 20.29 -10.58
N PRO A 7 -0.25 18.97 -10.62
CA PRO A 7 -1.19 17.97 -10.17
C PRO A 7 -1.41 17.96 -8.65
N LEU A 8 -0.61 18.67 -7.86
CA LEU A 8 -0.67 18.62 -6.40
C LEU A 8 -1.30 19.87 -5.75
N VAL A 9 -1.62 20.91 -6.53
CA VAL A 9 -2.04 22.24 -6.01
C VAL A 9 -3.37 22.20 -5.25
N GLU A 10 -4.24 21.24 -5.56
CA GLU A 10 -5.58 21.12 -4.97
C GLU A 10 -5.63 20.05 -3.84
N HIS A 11 -4.51 19.40 -3.54
CA HIS A 11 -4.45 18.32 -2.55
C HIS A 11 -3.94 18.80 -1.19
N ASP A 12 -4.20 18.00 -0.16
CA ASP A 12 -3.67 18.23 1.18
C ASP A 12 -2.15 18.37 1.17
N PRO A 13 -1.55 19.36 1.87
CA PRO A 13 -0.11 19.59 1.85
C PRO A 13 0.71 18.37 2.29
N SER A 14 0.27 17.62 3.31
CA SER A 14 1.00 16.44 3.79
C SER A 14 0.96 15.30 2.77
N GLN A 15 -0.16 15.12 2.05
CA GLN A 15 -0.26 14.17 0.95
C GLN A 15 0.62 14.60 -0.22
N SER A 16 0.67 15.90 -0.51
CA SER A 16 1.53 16.48 -1.57
C SER A 16 3.03 16.30 -1.25
N ASP A 17 3.43 16.49 0.01
CA ASP A 17 4.81 16.26 0.45
C ASP A 17 5.22 14.80 0.29
N MET A 18 4.34 13.85 0.62
CA MET A 18 4.60 12.42 0.41
C MET A 18 4.77 12.04 -1.05
N MET A 19 4.23 12.81 -2.00
CA MET A 19 4.47 12.57 -3.44
C MET A 19 5.90 12.89 -3.90
N GLN A 20 6.71 13.54 -3.05
CA GLN A 20 8.14 13.76 -3.30
C GLN A 20 9.04 12.62 -2.81
N GLU A 21 8.49 11.65 -2.04
CA GLU A 21 9.22 10.46 -1.61
C GLU A 21 9.76 9.68 -2.82
N MET A 22 10.98 9.16 -2.70
CA MET A 22 11.67 8.45 -3.79
C MET A 22 11.37 6.95 -3.76
N CYS A 23 10.50 6.51 -4.66
CA CYS A 23 10.13 5.11 -4.85
C CYS A 23 11.18 4.35 -5.67
N LEU A 24 11.26 3.04 -5.49
CA LEU A 24 12.18 2.16 -6.19
C LEU A 24 11.58 1.69 -7.52
N VAL A 25 12.02 2.27 -8.63
CA VAL A 25 11.64 1.81 -9.98
C VAL A 25 12.31 0.48 -10.27
N VAL A 26 11.51 -0.48 -10.70
CA VAL A 26 11.97 -1.86 -10.91
C VAL A 26 11.64 -2.40 -12.30
N ASP A 27 12.43 -3.39 -12.75
CA ASP A 27 12.11 -4.19 -13.91
C ASP A 27 11.06 -5.28 -13.58
N ARG A 28 10.64 -6.10 -14.57
CA ARG A 28 9.69 -7.20 -14.35
C ARG A 28 10.20 -8.32 -13.42
N LYS A 29 11.49 -8.35 -13.19
CA LYS A 29 12.12 -9.32 -12.27
C LYS A 29 12.27 -8.75 -10.85
N ASP A 30 11.79 -7.51 -10.64
CA ASP A 30 11.93 -6.77 -9.40
C ASP A 30 13.37 -6.30 -9.10
N ASN A 31 14.23 -6.21 -10.10
CA ASN A 31 15.51 -5.56 -9.92
C ASN A 31 15.35 -4.06 -9.94
N MET A 32 15.85 -3.37 -8.92
CA MET A 32 15.88 -1.91 -8.87
C MET A 32 16.73 -1.38 -10.04
N THR A 33 16.20 -0.40 -10.76
CA THR A 33 16.86 0.25 -11.88
C THR A 33 17.25 1.68 -11.59
N ARG A 34 16.45 2.39 -10.82
CA ARG A 34 16.65 3.77 -10.37
C ARG A 34 15.64 4.13 -9.29
N ALA A 35 15.77 5.31 -8.70
CA ALA A 35 14.72 5.92 -7.88
C ALA A 35 14.01 7.02 -8.66
N GLU A 36 12.72 7.21 -8.43
CA GLU A 36 11.88 8.27 -8.97
C GLU A 36 10.91 8.77 -7.90
N SER A 37 10.45 10.02 -8.00
CA SER A 37 9.45 10.52 -7.08
C SER A 37 8.16 9.69 -7.17
N LYS A 38 7.47 9.56 -6.05
CA LYS A 38 6.16 8.90 -6.01
C LYS A 38 5.19 9.56 -7.01
N LEU A 39 5.28 10.89 -7.17
CA LEU A 39 4.53 11.61 -8.20
C LEU A 39 4.80 11.05 -9.60
N THR A 40 6.08 10.92 -10.00
CA THR A 40 6.45 10.36 -11.31
C THR A 40 5.98 8.91 -11.47
N CYS A 41 5.97 8.15 -10.37
CA CYS A 41 5.54 6.75 -10.38
C CYS A 41 4.03 6.60 -10.60
N HIS A 42 3.21 7.60 -10.18
CA HIS A 42 1.76 7.47 -10.16
C HIS A 42 1.01 8.42 -11.12
N TYR A 43 1.66 9.41 -11.69
CA TYR A 43 1.03 10.38 -12.57
C TYR A 43 1.15 10.02 -14.06
N GLY A 44 0.12 10.29 -14.84
CA GLY A 44 0.07 10.05 -16.28
C GLY A 44 0.08 8.59 -16.66
N GLU A 45 1.12 8.13 -17.34
CA GLU A 45 1.30 6.69 -17.67
C GLU A 45 1.92 5.90 -16.50
N GLY A 46 2.40 6.59 -15.49
CA GLY A 46 3.07 6.01 -14.33
C GLY A 46 4.32 5.20 -14.65
N THR A 47 5.09 4.87 -13.64
CA THR A 47 6.32 4.06 -13.79
C THR A 47 6.23 2.85 -12.88
N ARG A 48 6.59 1.64 -13.40
CA ARG A 48 6.61 0.44 -12.57
C ARG A 48 7.58 0.60 -11.42
N HIS A 49 7.09 0.42 -10.21
CA HIS A 49 7.87 0.55 -8.99
C HIS A 49 7.50 -0.56 -7.99
N ARG A 50 8.34 -0.72 -6.97
CA ARG A 50 8.11 -1.73 -5.93
C ARG A 50 7.11 -1.19 -4.92
N ALA A 51 6.19 -2.07 -4.52
CA ALA A 51 5.18 -1.83 -3.51
C ALA A 51 5.09 -3.00 -2.53
N PHE A 52 4.33 -2.83 -1.47
CA PHE A 52 3.95 -3.91 -0.58
C PHE A 52 2.53 -3.74 -0.05
N SER A 53 1.90 -4.87 0.22
CA SER A 53 0.62 -4.99 0.90
C SER A 53 0.76 -5.82 2.17
N VAL A 54 0.40 -5.25 3.33
CA VAL A 54 0.35 -5.96 4.61
C VAL A 54 -1.06 -6.44 4.88
N PHE A 55 -1.19 -7.72 5.23
CA PHE A 55 -2.39 -8.36 5.74
C PHE A 55 -2.14 -8.72 7.19
N LEU A 56 -2.67 -7.90 8.11
CA LEU A 56 -2.52 -8.08 9.55
C LEU A 56 -3.74 -8.82 10.11
N PHE A 57 -3.49 -9.96 10.75
CA PHE A 57 -4.50 -10.77 11.41
C PHE A 57 -4.32 -10.74 12.93
N ASP A 58 -5.43 -10.72 13.66
CA ASP A 58 -5.44 -10.94 15.10
C ASP A 58 -5.42 -12.44 15.44
N GLU A 59 -5.34 -12.79 16.73
CA GLU A 59 -5.36 -14.16 17.20
C GLU A 59 -6.73 -14.88 16.98
N SER A 60 -7.79 -14.09 16.69
CA SER A 60 -9.11 -14.61 16.33
C SER A 60 -9.30 -14.83 14.83
N ASN A 61 -8.23 -14.71 14.02
CA ASN A 61 -8.23 -14.75 12.55
C ASN A 61 -9.11 -13.67 11.89
N ARG A 62 -9.31 -12.54 12.52
CA ARG A 62 -9.90 -11.37 11.88
C ARG A 62 -8.78 -10.55 11.25
N MET A 63 -9.01 -10.04 10.06
CA MET A 63 -8.07 -9.17 9.36
C MET A 63 -8.40 -7.70 9.68
N LEU A 64 -7.39 -6.91 9.96
CA LEU A 64 -7.53 -5.47 10.00
C LEU A 64 -7.68 -4.95 8.57
N ILE A 65 -8.77 -4.27 8.30
CA ILE A 65 -9.00 -3.53 7.08
C ILE A 65 -9.14 -2.05 7.40
N GLN A 66 -8.70 -1.19 6.48
CA GLN A 66 -8.74 0.25 6.64
C GLN A 66 -9.57 0.91 5.54
N LYS A 67 -10.25 1.99 5.88
CA LYS A 67 -10.84 2.90 4.91
C LYS A 67 -9.88 4.06 4.70
N ARG A 68 -9.45 4.26 3.46
CA ARG A 68 -8.53 5.34 3.10
C ARG A 68 -9.15 6.70 3.36
N ALA A 69 -8.38 7.65 3.89
CA ALA A 69 -8.86 9.01 4.12
C ALA A 69 -9.29 9.69 2.79
N SER A 70 -10.20 10.66 2.88
CA SER A 70 -10.64 11.47 1.74
C SER A 70 -9.53 12.36 1.16
N GLU A 71 -8.51 12.64 1.97
CA GLU A 71 -7.34 13.44 1.63
C GLU A 71 -6.34 12.70 0.74
N LYS A 72 -6.45 11.36 0.63
CA LYS A 72 -5.56 10.55 -0.22
C LYS A 72 -5.70 10.94 -1.68
N ILE A 73 -4.58 11.07 -2.38
CA ILE A 73 -4.52 11.45 -3.80
C ILE A 73 -5.03 10.30 -4.69
N THR A 74 -4.63 9.07 -4.38
CA THR A 74 -5.09 7.88 -5.11
C THR A 74 -6.07 7.07 -4.27
N PHE A 75 -7.16 6.62 -4.88
CA PHE A 75 -8.15 5.76 -4.24
C PHE A 75 -8.67 6.28 -2.89
N PRO A 76 -9.12 7.56 -2.77
CA PRO A 76 -9.67 8.10 -1.52
C PRO A 76 -10.99 7.42 -1.15
N GLY A 77 -11.24 7.29 0.15
CA GLY A 77 -12.53 6.85 0.70
C GLY A 77 -12.89 5.38 0.51
N ILE A 78 -12.01 4.55 -0.07
CA ILE A 78 -12.28 3.13 -0.32
C ILE A 78 -11.61 2.24 0.73
N TRP A 79 -12.15 1.03 0.90
CA TRP A 79 -11.61 0.02 1.79
C TRP A 79 -10.38 -0.66 1.18
N ALA A 80 -9.40 -0.98 2.02
CA ALA A 80 -8.16 -1.65 1.63
C ALA A 80 -7.72 -2.64 2.72
N ASN A 81 -6.67 -3.43 2.41
CA ASN A 81 -5.96 -4.24 3.38
C ASN A 81 -5.30 -3.37 4.47
N SER A 82 -4.65 -3.99 5.44
CA SER A 82 -4.20 -3.33 6.66
C SER A 82 -3.23 -2.16 6.42
N CYS A 83 -2.33 -2.29 5.44
CA CYS A 83 -1.42 -1.22 5.03
C CYS A 83 -0.88 -1.51 3.63
N CYS A 84 -0.85 -0.52 2.75
CA CYS A 84 -0.23 -0.59 1.42
C CYS A 84 0.64 0.63 1.20
N SER A 85 1.86 0.43 0.71
CA SER A 85 2.76 1.53 0.39
C SER A 85 4.00 1.05 -0.39
N HIS A 86 5.04 1.87 -0.39
CA HIS A 86 6.25 1.67 -1.17
C HIS A 86 7.49 1.68 -0.29
N PRO A 87 8.47 0.81 -0.53
CA PRO A 87 9.81 1.02 -0.02
C PRO A 87 10.44 2.23 -0.74
N LEU A 88 11.24 2.98 -0.01
CA LEU A 88 11.89 4.19 -0.48
C LEU A 88 13.38 3.97 -0.77
N ASP A 89 13.99 4.90 -1.52
CA ASP A 89 15.44 4.90 -1.76
C ASP A 89 16.19 5.43 -0.53
N ILE A 90 16.09 4.70 0.56
CA ILE A 90 16.77 4.97 1.84
C ILE A 90 17.42 3.71 2.39
N ASP A 91 18.38 3.88 3.29
CA ASP A 91 19.05 2.78 3.96
C ASP A 91 18.05 1.84 4.65
N GLY A 92 18.21 0.54 4.42
CA GLY A 92 17.36 -0.51 4.96
C GLY A 92 16.13 -0.85 4.09
N GLU A 93 15.71 0.02 3.16
CA GLU A 93 14.58 -0.25 2.28
C GLU A 93 14.98 -0.54 0.82
N ASN A 94 16.13 -0.01 0.35
CA ASN A 94 16.58 -0.11 -1.04
C ASN A 94 17.53 -1.26 -1.36
N GLY A 95 17.86 -2.10 -0.39
CA GLY A 95 18.75 -3.25 -0.52
C GLY A 95 18.04 -4.52 -0.99
N ASP A 96 18.09 -5.58 -0.15
CA ASP A 96 17.37 -6.83 -0.42
C ASP A 96 15.87 -6.57 -0.58
N PRO A 97 15.21 -7.04 -1.66
CA PRO A 97 13.80 -6.74 -1.92
C PRO A 97 12.85 -7.13 -0.78
N ILE A 98 13.04 -8.31 -0.18
CA ILE A 98 12.13 -8.80 0.87
C ILE A 98 12.38 -8.07 2.19
N MET A 99 13.64 -7.91 2.57
CA MET A 99 13.99 -7.16 3.78
C MET A 99 13.60 -5.69 3.67
N GLY A 100 13.77 -5.10 2.49
CA GLY A 100 13.40 -3.72 2.21
C GLY A 100 11.90 -3.47 2.34
N VAL A 101 11.05 -4.33 1.77
CA VAL A 101 9.59 -4.18 1.93
C VAL A 101 9.13 -4.44 3.36
N VAL A 102 9.80 -5.31 4.13
CA VAL A 102 9.52 -5.49 5.56
C VAL A 102 9.89 -4.26 6.37
N ALA A 103 11.04 -3.63 6.09
CA ALA A 103 11.46 -2.40 6.74
C ALA A 103 10.47 -1.26 6.44
N ALA A 104 10.09 -1.09 5.18
CA ALA A 104 9.09 -0.12 4.75
C ALA A 104 7.71 -0.39 5.40
N ALA A 105 7.29 -1.65 5.48
CA ALA A 105 6.05 -2.03 6.14
C ALA A 105 6.03 -1.60 7.63
N ARG A 106 7.12 -1.80 8.37
CA ARG A 106 7.23 -1.33 9.76
C ARG A 106 7.10 0.18 9.87
N ARG A 107 7.82 0.93 9.02
CA ARG A 107 7.73 2.41 8.97
C ARG A 107 6.30 2.87 8.69
N LYS A 108 5.61 2.24 7.74
CA LYS A 108 4.25 2.63 7.35
C LYS A 108 3.19 2.19 8.35
N LEU A 109 3.33 1.04 9.01
CA LEU A 109 2.46 0.63 10.11
C LEU A 109 2.52 1.63 11.27
N GLU A 110 3.70 2.20 11.58
CA GLU A 110 3.83 3.27 12.55
C GLU A 110 3.19 4.57 12.05
N GLN A 111 3.47 4.97 10.81
CA GLN A 111 2.96 6.22 10.23
C GLN A 111 1.44 6.21 10.04
N GLU A 112 0.87 5.12 9.57
CA GLU A 112 -0.55 5.03 9.20
C GLU A 112 -1.43 4.53 10.35
N LEU A 113 -0.99 3.48 11.06
CA LEU A 113 -1.78 2.82 12.12
C LEU A 113 -1.32 3.16 13.54
N GLY A 114 -0.27 3.96 13.69
CA GLY A 114 0.28 4.31 14.99
C GLY A 114 0.87 3.13 15.77
N ILE A 115 1.23 2.04 15.08
CA ILE A 115 1.87 0.86 15.70
C ILE A 115 3.38 1.10 15.80
N PRO A 116 3.94 1.32 17.00
CA PRO A 116 5.35 1.67 17.13
C PRO A 116 6.29 0.63 16.51
N SER A 117 7.38 1.08 15.87
CA SER A 117 8.41 0.21 15.29
C SER A 117 8.98 -0.78 16.32
N SER A 118 9.12 -0.36 17.58
CA SER A 118 9.57 -1.22 18.70
C SER A 118 8.66 -2.44 18.95
N ILE A 119 7.37 -2.35 18.57
CA ILE A 119 6.44 -3.49 18.64
C ILE A 119 6.62 -4.37 17.39
N THR A 120 6.66 -3.75 16.21
CA THR A 120 6.74 -4.50 14.93
C THR A 120 8.11 -5.15 14.70
N GLU A 121 9.17 -4.72 15.39
CA GLU A 121 10.48 -5.39 15.42
C GLU A 121 10.38 -6.85 15.88
N GLY A 122 9.47 -7.14 16.82
CA GLY A 122 9.22 -8.50 17.31
C GLY A 122 8.33 -9.35 16.40
N TRP A 123 7.76 -8.77 15.34
CA TRP A 123 6.84 -9.50 14.47
C TRP A 123 7.56 -10.33 13.40
N THR A 124 6.95 -11.46 13.06
CA THR A 124 7.31 -12.22 11.88
C THR A 124 6.43 -11.79 10.71
N PHE A 125 7.04 -11.24 9.66
CA PHE A 125 6.38 -10.98 8.39
C PHE A 125 6.61 -12.16 7.45
N HIS A 126 5.54 -12.84 7.07
CA HIS A 126 5.59 -13.93 6.09
C HIS A 126 5.43 -13.34 4.70
N HIS A 127 6.48 -13.41 3.88
CA HIS A 127 6.41 -13.01 2.48
C HIS A 127 5.70 -14.10 1.67
N MET A 128 4.51 -13.80 1.15
CA MET A 128 3.63 -14.74 0.46
C MET A 128 3.87 -14.80 -1.06
N GLY A 129 4.69 -13.91 -1.57
CA GLY A 129 4.96 -13.76 -2.99
C GLY A 129 4.79 -12.32 -3.46
N ARG A 130 4.77 -12.14 -4.76
CA ARG A 130 4.58 -10.81 -5.37
C ARG A 130 3.64 -10.88 -6.56
N LEU A 131 2.97 -9.77 -6.82
CA LEU A 131 2.02 -9.57 -7.91
C LEU A 131 2.50 -8.42 -8.79
N GLU A 132 2.36 -8.53 -10.12
CA GLU A 132 2.50 -7.38 -11.02
C GLU A 132 1.10 -6.93 -11.42
N TYR A 133 0.75 -5.67 -11.18
CA TYR A 133 -0.51 -5.11 -11.62
C TYR A 133 -0.37 -3.67 -12.12
N SER A 134 -1.40 -3.22 -12.84
CA SER A 134 -1.57 -1.83 -13.23
C SER A 134 -3.04 -1.46 -13.15
N CYS A 135 -3.36 -0.39 -12.43
CA CYS A 135 -4.73 0.08 -12.27
C CYS A 135 -4.80 1.60 -12.27
N ARG A 136 -5.67 2.15 -13.13
CA ARG A 136 -5.98 3.58 -13.12
C ARG A 136 -7.03 3.89 -12.06
N TRP A 137 -6.79 4.97 -11.34
CA TRP A 137 -7.80 5.58 -10.50
C TRP A 137 -8.72 6.49 -11.34
N ASP A 138 -8.11 7.36 -12.15
CA ASP A 138 -8.79 8.30 -13.03
C ASP A 138 -7.93 8.61 -14.27
N ASP A 139 -8.19 9.72 -14.96
CA ASP A 139 -7.46 10.11 -16.18
C ASP A 139 -6.00 10.53 -15.89
N GLU A 140 -5.68 10.90 -14.65
CA GLU A 140 -4.37 11.41 -14.25
C GLU A 140 -3.56 10.41 -13.41
N TRP A 141 -4.19 9.59 -12.55
CA TRP A 141 -3.52 8.75 -11.56
C TRP A 141 -3.61 7.28 -11.87
N ILE A 142 -2.48 6.58 -11.66
CA ILE A 142 -2.32 5.15 -11.94
C ILE A 142 -1.39 4.49 -10.93
N GLU A 143 -1.65 3.25 -10.59
CA GLU A 143 -0.70 2.35 -9.94
C GLU A 143 -0.12 1.38 -10.97
N ARG A 144 1.21 1.22 -10.99
CA ARG A 144 1.94 0.22 -11.79
C ARG A 144 3.00 -0.41 -10.92
N GLU A 145 2.70 -1.54 -10.34
CA GLU A 145 3.45 -2.05 -9.21
C GLU A 145 3.88 -3.50 -9.37
N ILE A 146 5.04 -3.79 -8.78
CA ILE A 146 5.36 -5.12 -8.30
C ILE A 146 5.12 -5.10 -6.79
N ASP A 147 3.98 -5.62 -6.39
CA ASP A 147 3.48 -5.60 -5.02
C ASP A 147 3.87 -6.87 -4.27
N HIS A 148 4.61 -6.71 -3.18
CA HIS A 148 5.00 -7.79 -2.28
C HIS A 148 3.94 -8.01 -1.22
N VAL A 149 3.38 -9.21 -1.17
CA VAL A 149 2.36 -9.58 -0.19
C VAL A 149 3.01 -10.04 1.10
N LEU A 150 2.73 -9.33 2.19
CA LEU A 150 3.21 -9.62 3.54
C LEU A 150 2.04 -9.98 4.46
N LEU A 151 2.16 -11.09 5.16
CA LEU A 151 1.22 -11.50 6.19
C LEU A 151 1.89 -11.38 7.56
N ALA A 152 1.19 -10.77 8.51
CA ALA A 152 1.60 -10.70 9.92
C ALA A 152 0.42 -11.08 10.82
N ARG A 153 0.73 -11.54 12.04
CA ARG A 153 -0.26 -11.86 13.08
C ARG A 153 0.15 -11.22 14.39
N ALA A 154 -0.75 -10.42 14.95
CA ALA A 154 -0.57 -9.82 16.27
C ALA A 154 -1.90 -9.27 16.81
N ASP A 155 -2.12 -9.42 18.10
CA ASP A 155 -3.08 -8.59 18.83
C ASP A 155 -2.41 -7.27 19.17
N VAL A 156 -2.89 -6.17 18.63
CA VAL A 156 -2.28 -4.85 18.77
C VAL A 156 -3.33 -3.75 18.84
N GLU A 157 -3.08 -2.76 19.67
CA GLU A 157 -3.83 -1.51 19.65
C GLU A 157 -3.35 -0.65 18.47
N VAL A 158 -4.27 -0.02 17.76
CA VAL A 158 -4.01 0.86 16.65
C VAL A 158 -4.52 2.26 16.93
N ASN A 159 -3.78 3.26 16.49
CA ASN A 159 -4.12 4.67 16.59
C ASN A 159 -3.95 5.32 15.20
N PRO A 160 -4.93 5.16 14.30
CA PRO A 160 -4.81 5.60 12.92
C PRO A 160 -4.52 7.10 12.78
N ASN A 161 -3.66 7.42 11.83
CA ASN A 161 -3.45 8.79 11.37
C ASN A 161 -4.65 9.20 10.50
N GLU A 162 -5.44 10.16 10.94
CA GLU A 162 -6.67 10.61 10.26
C GLU A 162 -6.43 11.16 8.85
N ASN A 163 -5.22 11.65 8.54
CA ASN A 163 -4.85 12.08 7.20
C ASN A 163 -4.60 10.91 6.23
N GLU A 164 -4.37 9.71 6.77
CA GLU A 164 -4.12 8.48 6.00
C GLU A 164 -5.35 7.54 5.99
N ILE A 165 -6.05 7.44 7.13
CA ILE A 165 -7.08 6.45 7.39
C ILE A 165 -8.29 7.10 8.06
N SER A 166 -9.46 6.99 7.44
CA SER A 166 -10.72 7.52 7.99
C SER A 166 -11.47 6.53 8.88
N ASP A 167 -11.26 5.23 8.70
CA ASP A 167 -11.93 4.19 9.49
C ASP A 167 -11.14 2.89 9.47
N ILE A 168 -11.31 2.04 10.49
CA ILE A 168 -10.72 0.70 10.59
C ILE A 168 -11.72 -0.31 11.13
N ILE A 169 -11.64 -1.55 10.67
CA ILE A 169 -12.47 -2.66 11.16
C ILE A 169 -11.61 -3.93 11.23
N TRP A 170 -11.71 -4.66 12.34
CA TRP A 170 -11.29 -6.05 12.40
C TRP A 170 -12.41 -6.94 11.87
N SER A 171 -12.22 -7.54 10.71
CA SER A 171 -13.24 -8.26 9.97
C SER A 171 -12.90 -9.74 9.80
N ASP A 172 -13.87 -10.60 9.98
CA ASP A 172 -13.75 -12.01 9.62
C ASP A 172 -13.89 -12.22 8.09
N HIS A 173 -13.54 -13.40 7.63
CA HIS A 173 -13.60 -13.75 6.20
C HIS A 173 -15.00 -13.48 5.59
N SER A 174 -16.08 -13.79 6.33
CA SER A 174 -17.44 -13.65 5.81
C SER A 174 -17.84 -12.18 5.67
N GLN A 175 -17.39 -11.32 6.58
CA GLN A 175 -17.61 -9.87 6.50
C GLN A 175 -16.88 -9.30 5.30
N ILE A 176 -15.60 -9.65 5.13
CA ILE A 176 -14.79 -9.21 4.00
C ILE A 176 -15.43 -9.66 2.67
N GLN A 177 -15.88 -10.92 2.58
CA GLN A 177 -16.52 -11.43 1.38
C GLN A 177 -17.79 -10.64 1.03
N ARG A 178 -18.66 -10.34 2.00
CA ARG A 178 -19.86 -9.52 1.76
C ARG A 178 -19.53 -8.11 1.27
N MET A 179 -18.52 -7.48 1.88
CA MET A 179 -18.08 -6.15 1.47
C MET A 179 -17.55 -6.15 0.04
N MET A 180 -16.87 -7.23 -0.38
CA MET A 180 -16.38 -7.40 -1.75
C MET A 180 -17.50 -7.68 -2.76
N ASP A 181 -18.54 -8.41 -2.34
CA ASP A 181 -19.68 -8.79 -3.20
C ASP A 181 -20.66 -7.62 -3.47
N GLY A 182 -20.40 -6.41 -2.95
CA GLY A 182 -21.17 -5.21 -3.30
C GLY A 182 -21.60 -4.33 -2.14
N GLU A 183 -21.18 -4.59 -0.91
CA GLU A 183 -21.47 -3.74 0.25
C GLU A 183 -20.41 -2.66 0.52
N GLY A 184 -19.41 -2.51 -0.38
CA GLY A 184 -18.33 -1.53 -0.23
C GLY A 184 -17.50 -1.33 -1.49
N GLU A 185 -16.81 -0.20 -1.57
CA GLU A 185 -15.81 0.08 -2.62
C GLU A 185 -14.42 -0.32 -2.09
N TRP A 186 -13.67 -1.09 -2.89
CA TRP A 186 -12.38 -1.66 -2.51
C TRP A 186 -11.22 -1.17 -3.37
N ALA A 187 -10.06 -0.97 -2.75
CA ALA A 187 -8.82 -0.71 -3.46
C ALA A 187 -8.34 -1.94 -4.25
N VAL A 188 -7.65 -1.68 -5.33
CA VAL A 188 -7.24 -2.65 -6.36
C VAL A 188 -6.38 -3.79 -5.84
N SER A 189 -5.46 -3.52 -4.92
CA SER A 189 -4.56 -4.54 -4.36
C SER A 189 -5.31 -5.73 -3.76
N TYR A 190 -6.52 -5.50 -3.24
CA TYR A 190 -7.36 -6.56 -2.68
C TYR A 190 -8.17 -7.31 -3.76
N THR A 191 -8.71 -6.61 -4.75
CA THR A 191 -9.50 -7.25 -5.83
C THR A 191 -8.67 -8.22 -6.67
N HIS A 192 -7.36 -8.00 -6.79
CA HIS A 192 -6.46 -8.91 -7.50
C HIS A 192 -6.18 -10.23 -6.77
N LEU A 193 -6.28 -10.24 -5.44
CA LEU A 193 -6.12 -11.47 -4.64
C LEU A 193 -7.33 -12.41 -4.74
N THR A 194 -8.47 -11.92 -5.21
CA THR A 194 -9.73 -12.65 -5.26
C THR A 194 -10.22 -12.98 -6.67
N LEU A 195 -9.61 -12.39 -7.71
CA LEU A 195 -9.93 -12.81 -9.07
C LEU A 195 -9.44 -14.24 -9.28
N PRO A 196 -10.31 -15.14 -9.78
CA PRO A 196 -9.84 -16.45 -10.24
C PRO A 196 -8.76 -16.18 -11.27
N THR A 197 -7.56 -16.64 -11.00
CA THR A 197 -6.48 -16.66 -11.97
C THR A 197 -7.04 -17.31 -13.23
N ASN A 198 -7.24 -16.56 -14.29
CA ASN A 198 -7.41 -17.16 -15.61
C ASN A 198 -6.14 -17.98 -15.86
N ARG A 199 -6.26 -19.28 -15.59
CA ARG A 199 -5.35 -20.28 -16.11
C ARG A 199 -5.61 -20.32 -17.61
N GLU A 200 -4.87 -19.54 -18.36
CA GLU A 200 -4.56 -19.93 -19.72
C GLU A 200 -3.06 -20.24 -19.78
N VAL A 201 -2.82 -21.44 -20.19
CA VAL A 201 -1.64 -22.27 -20.39
C VAL A 201 -0.57 -21.56 -21.22
#